data_e5194da7434de99a7fb54debca545622
#
_entry.id   e5194da7434de99a7fb54debca545622
#
_cell.length_a   1.000
_cell.length_b   1.000
_cell.length_c   1.000
_cell.angle_alpha   90.00
_cell.angle_beta   90.00
_cell.angle_gamma   90.00
#
_symmetry.space_group_name_H-M   'P 1'
#
loop_
_entity.id
_entity.type
_entity.pdbx_description
1 polymer ?
#
loop_
_entity_poly.entity_id
_entity_poly.type
_entity_poly.pdbx_seq_one_letter_code
_entity_poly.pdbx_strand_id
1 'polypeptide(L)'
;MSVWRRVALEKIPKLRRLIEAAPNVMALWIELQLKLAHGDLYQSSLDEKVIAGIFNYASWCLNKSHNWDTKPAVVCAFYEHLPKMKEAREDLPNHMSMEDFLKLKEDFRYLLSEKEHEEFVKEFLRRKAKPNNSFNRSAR
;
A
#
# COMPACT_ATOMS: atom_id res chain seq x y z
N MET A 1 -10.20 -1.62 -22.34
CA MET A 1 -9.36 -1.27 -21.18
C MET A 1 -9.38 -2.42 -20.19
N SER A 2 -8.22 -2.78 -19.67
CA SER A 2 -8.13 -3.82 -18.66
C SER A 2 -8.82 -3.41 -17.36
N VAL A 3 -9.30 -4.41 -16.61
CA VAL A 3 -9.98 -4.14 -15.35
C VAL A 3 -9.05 -3.49 -14.34
N TRP A 4 -7.80 -3.98 -14.24
CA TRP A 4 -6.84 -3.41 -13.28
C TRP A 4 -6.57 -1.93 -13.56
N ARG A 5 -6.51 -1.54 -14.84
CA ARG A 5 -6.27 -0.13 -15.20
C ARG A 5 -7.48 0.73 -14.87
N ARG A 6 -8.67 0.25 -15.19
CA ARG A 6 -9.91 0.97 -14.89
C ARG A 6 -10.07 1.23 -13.40
N VAL A 7 -9.82 0.20 -12.59
CA VAL A 7 -9.94 0.34 -11.13
C VAL A 7 -8.88 1.30 -10.59
N ALA A 8 -7.65 1.23 -11.11
CA ALA A 8 -6.60 2.18 -10.72
C ALA A 8 -7.02 3.62 -11.01
N LEU A 9 -7.59 3.87 -12.19
CA LEU A 9 -8.06 5.20 -12.56
C LEU A 9 -9.18 5.70 -11.65
N GLU A 10 -10.05 4.81 -11.21
CA GLU A 10 -11.12 5.15 -10.29
C GLU A 10 -10.59 5.52 -8.90
N LYS A 11 -9.61 4.78 -8.42
CA LYS A 11 -9.09 4.96 -7.05
C LYS A 11 -8.01 6.01 -6.93
N ILE A 12 -7.26 6.24 -8.02
CA ILE A 12 -6.13 7.17 -8.00
C ILE A 12 -6.19 8.09 -9.23
N PRO A 13 -7.28 8.87 -9.37
CA PRO A 13 -7.46 9.68 -10.59
C PRO A 13 -6.36 10.71 -10.83
N LYS A 14 -5.71 11.18 -9.78
CA LYS A 14 -4.62 12.16 -9.92
C LYS A 14 -3.37 11.59 -10.57
N LEU A 15 -3.23 10.26 -10.61
CA LEU A 15 -2.09 9.61 -11.24
C LEU A 15 -2.43 9.03 -12.62
N ARG A 16 -3.40 9.62 -13.29
CA ARG A 16 -3.92 9.14 -14.57
C ARG A 16 -2.84 8.87 -15.59
N ARG A 17 -1.92 9.82 -15.79
CA ARG A 17 -0.86 9.66 -16.82
C ARG A 17 0.03 8.46 -16.52
N LEU A 18 0.39 8.29 -15.27
CA LEU A 18 1.22 7.16 -14.85
C LEU A 18 0.48 5.84 -15.06
N ILE A 19 -0.80 5.79 -14.71
CA ILE A 19 -1.62 4.60 -14.86
C ILE A 19 -1.80 4.23 -16.33
N GLU A 20 -2.09 5.22 -17.17
CA GLU A 20 -2.32 4.99 -18.60
C GLU A 20 -1.04 4.58 -19.32
N ALA A 21 0.12 5.04 -18.85
CA ALA A 21 1.39 4.71 -19.46
C ALA A 21 1.91 3.32 -19.09
N ALA A 22 1.39 2.72 -18.02
CA ALA A 22 1.89 1.42 -17.56
C ALA A 22 1.52 0.31 -18.53
N PRO A 23 2.49 -0.48 -19.01
CA PRO A 23 2.19 -1.56 -19.98
C PRO A 23 1.50 -2.76 -19.33
N ASN A 24 1.66 -2.96 -18.03
CA ASN A 24 1.03 -4.06 -17.29
C ASN A 24 0.93 -3.69 -15.82
N VAL A 25 0.24 -4.52 -15.05
CA VAL A 25 -0.03 -4.24 -13.65
C VAL A 25 1.25 -4.27 -12.79
N MET A 26 2.22 -5.11 -13.14
CA MET A 26 3.49 -5.15 -12.41
C MET A 26 4.24 -3.82 -12.58
N ALA A 27 4.32 -3.31 -13.82
CA ALA A 27 4.97 -2.03 -14.08
C ALA A 27 4.26 -0.90 -13.33
N LEU A 28 2.94 -0.93 -13.27
CA LEU A 28 2.18 0.06 -12.52
C LEU A 28 2.56 0.01 -11.04
N TRP A 29 2.61 -1.17 -10.44
CA TRP A 29 2.93 -1.28 -9.02
C TRP A 29 4.35 -0.84 -8.69
N ILE A 30 5.29 -1.09 -9.59
CA ILE A 30 6.67 -0.57 -9.41
C ILE A 30 6.64 0.96 -9.33
N GLU A 31 5.89 1.62 -10.22
CA GLU A 31 5.78 3.07 -10.22
C GLU A 31 5.06 3.62 -8.98
N LEU A 32 3.98 2.96 -8.56
CA LEU A 32 3.25 3.40 -7.36
C LEU A 32 4.11 3.24 -6.10
N GLN A 33 4.85 2.15 -6.02
CA GLN A 33 5.76 1.90 -4.91
C GLN A 33 6.82 3.00 -4.84
N LEU A 34 7.39 3.38 -5.98
CA LEU A 34 8.40 4.43 -6.03
C LEU A 34 7.83 5.78 -5.60
N LYS A 35 6.58 6.07 -5.95
CA LYS A 35 5.91 7.31 -5.51
C LYS A 35 5.85 7.40 -3.99
N LEU A 36 5.52 6.31 -3.32
CA LEU A 36 5.47 6.29 -1.86
C LEU A 36 6.87 6.26 -1.24
N ALA A 37 7.80 5.51 -1.85
CA ALA A 37 9.15 5.32 -1.30
C ALA A 37 9.95 6.61 -1.26
N HIS A 38 9.75 7.50 -2.23
CA HIS A 38 10.48 8.77 -2.27
C HIS A 38 9.94 9.81 -1.28
N GLY A 39 8.84 9.51 -0.60
CA GLY A 39 8.35 10.34 0.49
C GLY A 39 7.65 11.64 0.11
N ASP A 40 7.65 12.00 -1.17
CA ASP A 40 7.08 13.28 -1.61
C ASP A 40 5.60 13.38 -1.28
N LEU A 41 4.87 12.29 -1.42
CA LEU A 41 3.42 12.27 -1.15
C LEU A 41 3.10 12.53 0.32
N TYR A 42 3.98 12.15 1.22
CA TYR A 42 3.76 12.33 2.65
C TYR A 42 4.10 13.73 3.15
N GLN A 43 4.69 14.56 2.30
CA GLN A 43 5.08 15.92 2.69
C GLN A 43 3.98 16.95 2.46
N SER A 44 2.92 16.57 1.75
CA SER A 44 1.82 17.48 1.42
C SER A 44 0.49 16.91 1.85
N SER A 45 -0.31 17.70 2.55
CA SER A 45 -1.68 17.31 2.93
C SER A 45 -2.58 17.15 1.71
N LEU A 46 -2.23 17.77 0.59
CA LEU A 46 -3.00 17.65 -0.66
C LEU A 46 -2.91 16.26 -1.27
N ASP A 47 -1.90 15.48 -0.90
CA ASP A 47 -1.67 14.15 -1.44
C ASP A 47 -2.27 13.03 -0.59
N GLU A 48 -2.97 13.36 0.49
CA GLU A 48 -3.60 12.34 1.33
C GLU A 48 -4.56 11.43 0.56
N LYS A 49 -5.31 12.01 -0.39
CA LYS A 49 -6.23 11.22 -1.21
C LYS A 49 -5.48 10.28 -2.15
N VAL A 50 -4.33 10.73 -2.66
CA VAL A 50 -3.50 9.88 -3.52
C VAL A 50 -2.96 8.71 -2.71
N ILE A 51 -2.46 8.97 -1.52
CA ILE A 51 -1.94 7.94 -0.62
C ILE A 51 -3.04 6.92 -0.30
N ALA A 52 -4.20 7.40 0.15
CA ALA A 52 -5.34 6.52 0.45
C ALA A 52 -5.75 5.72 -0.79
N GLY A 53 -5.75 6.36 -1.95
CA GLY A 53 -6.08 5.70 -3.22
C GLY A 53 -5.11 4.56 -3.55
N ILE A 54 -3.82 4.77 -3.31
CA ILE A 54 -2.81 3.73 -3.55
C ILE A 54 -3.07 2.52 -2.63
N PHE A 55 -3.30 2.76 -1.34
CA PHE A 55 -3.59 1.66 -0.40
C PHE A 55 -4.92 0.97 -0.72
N ASN A 56 -5.94 1.73 -1.14
CA ASN A 56 -7.22 1.15 -1.52
C ASN A 56 -7.09 0.30 -2.78
N TYR A 57 -6.30 0.76 -3.75
CA TYR A 57 -6.03 -0.02 -4.94
C TYR A 57 -5.25 -1.29 -4.60
N ALA A 58 -4.28 -1.20 -3.68
CA ALA A 58 -3.54 -2.37 -3.22
C ALA A 58 -4.47 -3.41 -2.61
N SER A 59 -5.40 -2.98 -1.77
CA SER A 59 -6.39 -3.88 -1.16
C SER A 59 -7.27 -4.54 -2.21
N TRP A 60 -7.70 -3.77 -3.23
CA TRP A 60 -8.47 -4.33 -4.33
C TRP A 60 -7.68 -5.39 -5.09
N CYS A 61 -6.41 -5.10 -5.40
CA CYS A 61 -5.56 -6.04 -6.11
C CYS A 61 -5.36 -7.34 -5.31
N LEU A 62 -5.26 -7.22 -4.00
CA LEU A 62 -5.07 -8.36 -3.12
C LEU A 62 -6.32 -9.22 -2.97
N ASN A 63 -7.48 -8.58 -2.82
CA ASN A 63 -8.69 -9.26 -2.37
C ASN A 63 -9.79 -9.41 -3.41
N LYS A 64 -9.87 -8.51 -4.39
CA LYS A 64 -11.02 -8.42 -5.29
C LYS A 64 -10.73 -8.73 -6.74
N SER A 65 -9.45 -8.65 -7.14
CA SER A 65 -9.11 -8.88 -8.53
C SER A 65 -9.23 -10.35 -8.90
N HIS A 66 -9.74 -10.61 -10.10
CA HIS A 66 -9.87 -11.96 -10.65
C HIS A 66 -8.73 -12.29 -11.63
N ASN A 67 -7.88 -11.32 -11.95
CA ASN A 67 -6.74 -11.58 -12.83
C ASN A 67 -5.63 -12.29 -12.07
N TRP A 68 -5.07 -13.32 -12.67
CA TRP A 68 -4.04 -14.14 -12.04
C TRP A 68 -2.75 -13.38 -11.73
N ASP A 69 -2.46 -12.32 -12.49
CA ASP A 69 -1.21 -11.56 -12.36
C ASP A 69 -1.30 -10.38 -11.38
N THR A 70 -2.49 -9.97 -10.99
CA THR A 70 -2.70 -8.77 -10.20
C THR A 70 -2.26 -8.94 -8.75
N LYS A 71 -2.62 -10.06 -8.14
CA LYS A 71 -2.23 -10.33 -6.74
C LYS A 71 -0.72 -10.51 -6.60
N PRO A 72 -0.04 -11.33 -7.43
CA PRO A 72 1.42 -11.42 -7.35
C PRO A 72 2.11 -10.08 -7.56
N ALA A 73 1.57 -9.24 -8.45
CA ALA A 73 2.16 -7.93 -8.73
C ALA A 73 2.14 -7.03 -7.49
N VAL A 74 1.00 -6.91 -6.81
CA VAL A 74 0.89 -6.06 -5.63
C VAL A 74 1.72 -6.60 -4.47
N VAL A 75 1.79 -7.92 -4.32
CA VAL A 75 2.60 -8.52 -3.25
C VAL A 75 4.08 -8.26 -3.50
N CYS A 76 4.58 -8.63 -4.68
CA CYS A 76 6.01 -8.53 -4.99
C CYS A 76 6.51 -7.10 -5.13
N ALA A 77 5.73 -6.24 -5.76
CA ALA A 77 6.19 -4.88 -6.07
C ALA A 77 5.79 -3.85 -5.02
N PHE A 78 4.88 -4.16 -4.14
CA PHE A 78 4.42 -3.20 -3.14
C PHE A 78 4.55 -3.73 -1.71
N TYR A 79 3.78 -4.77 -1.34
CA TYR A 79 3.74 -5.20 0.06
C TYR A 79 5.09 -5.70 0.58
N GLU A 80 5.87 -6.40 -0.24
CA GLU A 80 7.19 -6.88 0.20
C GLU A 80 8.17 -5.74 0.47
N HIS A 81 8.00 -4.61 -0.20
CA HIS A 81 8.86 -3.43 -0.02
C HIS A 81 8.39 -2.50 1.08
N LEU A 82 7.14 -2.59 1.46
CA LEU A 82 6.50 -1.61 2.34
C LEU A 82 7.19 -1.49 3.71
N PRO A 83 7.66 -2.58 4.33
CA PRO A 83 8.34 -2.46 5.62
C PRO A 83 9.63 -1.63 5.58
N LYS A 84 10.21 -1.43 4.39
CA LYS A 84 11.42 -0.61 4.21
C LYS A 84 11.10 0.85 3.90
N MET A 85 9.84 1.20 3.73
CA MET A 85 9.40 2.56 3.41
C MET A 85 8.87 3.22 4.68
N LYS A 86 9.67 4.05 5.30
CA LYS A 86 9.41 4.57 6.64
C LYS A 86 7.99 5.13 6.83
N GLU A 87 7.61 6.12 6.04
CA GLU A 87 6.30 6.78 6.21
C GLU A 87 5.15 5.83 5.88
N ALA A 88 5.29 5.06 4.80
CA ALA A 88 4.26 4.09 4.41
C ALA A 88 4.12 2.98 5.45
N ARG A 89 5.23 2.52 6.04
CA ARG A 89 5.20 1.53 7.09
C ARG A 89 4.44 2.03 8.31
N GLU A 90 4.72 3.26 8.72
CA GLU A 90 4.04 3.87 9.86
C GLU A 90 2.55 4.10 9.59
N ASP A 91 2.20 4.39 8.34
CA ASP A 91 0.83 4.67 7.92
C ASP A 91 0.01 3.40 7.64
N LEU A 92 0.68 2.25 7.45
CA LEU A 92 0.04 1.00 7.07
C LEU A 92 -1.15 0.62 7.97
N PRO A 93 -1.05 0.73 9.31
CA PRO A 93 -2.18 0.36 10.18
C PRO A 93 -3.45 1.16 9.92
N ASN A 94 -3.33 2.35 9.33
CA ASN A 94 -4.49 3.18 8.99
C ASN A 94 -5.21 2.69 7.72
N HIS A 95 -4.55 1.86 6.92
CA HIS A 95 -5.05 1.47 5.59
C HIS A 95 -5.21 -0.03 5.42
N MET A 96 -4.78 -0.84 6.37
CA MET A 96 -4.81 -2.28 6.24
C MET A 96 -5.55 -2.91 7.41
N SER A 97 -6.45 -3.85 7.11
CA SER A 97 -7.14 -4.62 8.15
C SER A 97 -6.18 -5.61 8.81
N MET A 98 -6.52 -6.02 10.02
CA MET A 98 -5.79 -7.09 10.72
C MET A 98 -5.80 -8.37 9.90
N GLU A 99 -6.93 -8.68 9.26
CA GLU A 99 -7.07 -9.87 8.43
C GLU A 99 -6.06 -9.87 7.28
N ASP A 100 -5.97 -8.76 6.55
CA ASP A 100 -5.02 -8.65 5.44
C ASP A 100 -3.58 -8.69 5.93
N PHE A 101 -3.30 -8.05 7.05
CA PHE A 101 -1.96 -8.06 7.64
C PHE A 101 -1.51 -9.50 7.95
N LEU A 102 -2.40 -10.30 8.54
CA LEU A 102 -2.09 -11.69 8.87
C LEU A 102 -1.89 -12.55 7.62
N LYS A 103 -2.66 -12.28 6.56
CA LYS A 103 -2.47 -12.97 5.27
C LYS A 103 -1.09 -12.70 4.69
N LEU A 104 -0.58 -11.49 4.85
CA LEU A 104 0.67 -11.06 4.24
C LEU A 104 1.87 -11.14 5.18
N LYS A 105 1.68 -11.64 6.40
CA LYS A 105 2.72 -11.63 7.42
C LYS A 105 4.03 -12.23 6.94
N GLU A 106 3.96 -13.36 6.23
CA GLU A 106 5.17 -14.02 5.71
C GLU A 106 5.75 -13.30 4.49
N ASP A 107 4.90 -12.65 3.69
CA ASP A 107 5.37 -11.87 2.54
C ASP A 107 6.18 -10.66 2.99
N PHE A 108 5.79 -10.03 4.07
CA PHE A 108 6.53 -8.88 4.63
C PHE A 108 7.95 -9.26 5.06
N ARG A 109 8.20 -10.53 5.33
CA ARG A 109 9.50 -11.02 5.76
C ARG A 109 10.55 -11.02 4.65
N TYR A 110 10.12 -11.01 3.40
CA TYR A 110 11.00 -11.30 2.26
C TYR A 110 12.28 -10.46 2.21
N LEU A 111 12.17 -9.16 2.48
CA LEU A 111 13.33 -8.25 2.43
C LEU A 111 13.88 -7.90 3.82
N LEU A 112 13.38 -8.54 4.87
CA LEU A 112 13.73 -8.20 6.25
C LEU A 112 14.54 -9.32 6.92
N SER A 113 15.43 -8.92 7.86
CA SER A 113 15.99 -9.87 8.80
C SER A 113 14.90 -10.31 9.78
N GLU A 114 15.14 -11.39 10.52
CA GLU A 114 14.19 -11.85 11.53
C GLU A 114 13.88 -10.77 12.54
N LYS A 115 14.91 -10.06 13.00
CA LYS A 115 14.74 -8.99 13.97
C LYS A 115 13.90 -7.84 13.41
N GLU A 116 14.21 -7.43 12.18
CA GLU A 116 13.44 -6.37 11.51
C GLU A 116 11.98 -6.78 11.35
N HIS A 117 11.73 -8.04 11.00
CA HIS A 117 10.38 -8.55 10.84
C HIS A 117 9.62 -8.55 12.16
N GLU A 118 10.24 -8.99 13.24
CA GLU A 118 9.63 -8.96 14.55
C GLU A 118 9.27 -7.54 14.98
N GLU A 119 10.17 -6.60 14.75
CA GLU A 119 9.93 -5.19 15.06
C GLU A 119 8.79 -4.61 14.23
N PHE A 120 8.74 -4.96 12.94
CA PHE A 120 7.68 -4.52 12.05
C PHE A 120 6.31 -5.03 12.52
N VAL A 121 6.21 -6.32 12.85
CA VAL A 121 4.97 -6.93 13.34
C VAL A 121 4.53 -6.25 14.64
N LYS A 122 5.45 -6.06 15.58
CA LYS A 122 5.13 -5.41 16.85
C LYS A 122 4.62 -3.98 16.64
N GLU A 123 5.27 -3.23 15.76
CA GLU A 123 4.86 -1.86 15.45
C GLU A 123 3.45 -1.83 14.87
N PHE A 124 3.16 -2.70 13.91
CA PHE A 124 1.83 -2.75 13.31
C PHE A 124 0.77 -3.08 14.37
N LEU A 125 1.00 -4.11 15.16
CA LEU A 125 0.04 -4.53 16.19
C LEU A 125 -0.17 -3.44 17.23
N ARG A 126 0.89 -2.77 17.66
CA ARG A 126 0.80 -1.69 18.61
C ARG A 126 -0.01 -0.53 18.09
N ARG A 127 0.25 -0.12 16.86
CA ARG A 127 -0.46 1.02 16.25
C ARG A 127 -1.92 0.65 15.96
N LYS A 128 -2.18 -0.57 15.55
CA LYS A 128 -3.54 -1.04 15.26
C LYS A 128 -4.38 -1.11 16.53
N ALA A 129 -3.76 -1.41 17.66
CA ALA A 129 -4.45 -1.49 18.94
C ALA A 129 -4.80 -0.12 19.52
N LYS A 130 -4.35 0.99 18.90
CA LYS A 130 -4.64 2.35 19.37
C LYS A 130 -5.68 3.00 18.45
N PRO A 131 -6.96 2.67 18.62
CA PRO A 131 -8.00 3.16 17.70
C PRO A 131 -8.13 4.68 17.69
N ASN A 132 -7.72 5.34 18.78
CA ASN A 132 -7.84 6.79 18.89
C ASN A 132 -6.88 7.56 17.99
N ASN A 133 -5.82 6.93 17.48
CA ASN A 133 -4.87 7.62 16.61
C ASN A 133 -5.53 8.13 15.34
N SER A 134 -6.27 7.27 14.65
CA SER A 134 -6.98 7.65 13.43
C SER A 134 -8.06 8.67 13.72
N PHE A 135 -8.80 8.46 14.80
CA PHE A 135 -9.86 9.36 15.21
C PHE A 135 -9.31 10.76 15.51
N ASN A 136 -8.25 10.83 16.29
CA ASN A 136 -7.66 12.12 16.65
C ASN A 136 -7.15 12.88 15.43
N ARG A 137 -6.57 12.17 14.47
CA ARG A 137 -6.13 12.80 13.22
C ARG A 137 -7.31 13.30 12.40
N SER A 138 -8.39 12.55 12.36
CA SER A 138 -9.60 12.95 11.64
C SER A 138 -10.27 14.16 12.25
N ALA A 139 -10.17 14.32 13.56
CA ALA A 139 -10.77 15.43 14.28
C ALA A 139 -10.01 16.75 14.07
N ARG A 140 -8.81 16.68 13.54
CA ARG A 140 -7.99 17.86 13.28
C ARG A 140 -8.18 18.36 11.87
#